data_f106f43ee067732971c77415fb9300d2
#
_entry.id   f106f43ee067732971c77415fb9300d2
#
_cell.length_a   1.000
_cell.length_b   1.000
_cell.length_c   1.000
_cell.angle_alpha   90.00
_cell.angle_beta   90.00
_cell.angle_gamma   90.00
#
_symmetry.space_group_name_H-M   'P 1'
#
loop_
_entity.id
_entity.type
_entity.pdbx_description
1 polymer ?
#
loop_
_entity_poly.entity_id
_entity_poly.type
_entity_poly.pdbx_seq_one_letter_code
_entity_poly.pdbx_strand_id
1 'polypeptide(L)'
;MAMAAAIPIAAQLLQRNCLHLEHTLIQPVSTALAVVVLLAGAWVGPTNAAPLACKGPAHIHTGDAATIARQLKATGKKVLTFVGYSGAGYQDPDALIREASRILDRHAPARTLINIGGTDEGIGQIYALAKGKGFETLGIVSSLARQEQLPLSPCVDMVFFVPDSTWGGELPQGKGLSPTSSAIVRSSDALVGIGGGEVARDELLAARRAGKPVTFIPADMNHQLAREKARSKEQPEPTEFGGAAAAVLAAAQ
;
A
#
# COMPACT_ATOMS: atom_id res chain seq x y z
N MET A 1 4.09 8.50 50.92
CA MET A 1 5.02 7.54 51.58
C MET A 1 5.44 6.51 50.52
N ALA A 2 6.77 6.54 50.30
CA ALA A 2 7.67 5.49 49.80
C ALA A 2 7.28 4.73 48.52
N MET A 3 7.86 5.02 47.37
CA MET A 3 9.21 4.68 46.89
C MET A 3 9.57 3.19 47.05
N ALA A 4 9.72 2.51 45.92
CA ALA A 4 10.82 1.58 45.68
C ALA A 4 10.99 1.34 44.17
N ALA A 5 12.12 1.80 43.67
CA ALA A 5 12.71 1.51 42.39
C ALA A 5 13.33 0.11 42.37
N ALA A 6 13.38 -0.54 41.21
CA ALA A 6 14.32 -1.62 40.98
C ALA A 6 14.98 -1.46 39.62
N ILE A 7 16.30 -1.39 39.68
CA ILE A 7 17.31 -1.15 38.67
C ILE A 7 17.73 -2.50 38.01
N PRO A 8 18.34 -2.50 36.81
CA PRO A 8 18.51 -3.66 35.95
C PRO A 8 19.78 -4.47 36.24
N ILE A 9 19.81 -5.72 35.86
CA ILE A 9 21.02 -6.54 35.85
C ILE A 9 21.47 -6.70 34.38
N ALA A 10 22.49 -5.95 34.05
CA ALA A 10 23.34 -6.18 32.88
C ALA A 10 24.72 -6.65 33.36
N ALA A 11 25.35 -7.44 32.52
CA ALA A 11 26.75 -7.76 32.47
C ALA A 11 27.30 -8.76 33.49
N GLN A 12 27.71 -9.90 32.94
CA GLN A 12 28.99 -10.57 33.24
C GLN A 12 29.07 -11.85 32.43
N LEU A 13 30.03 -11.91 31.51
CA LEU A 13 30.94 -13.03 31.33
C LEU A 13 31.81 -12.81 30.07
N LEU A 14 32.85 -12.06 30.33
CA LEU A 14 34.07 -12.09 29.52
C LEU A 14 35.13 -12.88 30.30
N GLN A 15 35.97 -13.56 29.56
CA GLN A 15 37.28 -14.09 29.91
C GLN A 15 37.45 -15.60 30.19
N ARG A 16 38.33 -16.08 29.41
CA ARG A 16 39.41 -17.08 29.56
C ARG A 16 39.31 -18.15 28.45
N ASN A 17 40.33 -18.46 27.67
CA ASN A 17 41.74 -18.68 27.99
C ASN A 17 42.59 -18.59 26.73
N CYS A 18 43.77 -18.03 26.94
CA CYS A 18 44.97 -18.11 26.08
C CYS A 18 45.77 -19.40 26.32
N LEU A 19 46.63 -19.67 25.36
CA LEU A 19 47.91 -20.40 25.43
C LEU A 19 47.86 -21.94 25.21
N HIS A 20 48.42 -22.38 24.10
CA HIS A 20 49.70 -23.10 24.14
C HIS A 20 50.41 -23.11 22.77
N LEU A 21 51.70 -22.84 22.92
CA LEU A 21 52.80 -22.77 21.96
C LEU A 21 53.26 -24.17 21.45
N GLU A 22 53.90 -24.07 20.24
CA GLU A 22 55.10 -24.82 19.83
C GLU A 22 54.94 -26.25 19.27
N HIS A 23 55.29 -26.50 18.05
CA HIS A 23 56.57 -27.00 17.63
C HIS A 23 56.73 -27.12 16.10
N THR A 24 57.85 -26.57 15.67
CA THR A 24 58.52 -26.60 14.40
C THR A 24 58.76 -28.03 13.86
N LEU A 25 58.51 -28.26 12.56
CA LEU A 25 59.30 -29.18 11.75
C LEU A 25 59.34 -28.71 10.29
N ILE A 26 60.55 -28.39 9.87
CA ILE A 26 60.95 -28.05 8.50
C ILE A 26 61.16 -29.36 7.74
N GLN A 27 60.58 -29.51 6.54
CA GLN A 27 61.15 -30.36 5.47
C GLN A 27 60.67 -29.92 4.06
N PRO A 28 61.30 -30.35 2.95
CA PRO A 28 61.74 -29.44 1.92
C PRO A 28 60.94 -29.48 0.59
N VAL A 29 61.08 -28.39 -0.08
CA VAL A 29 60.93 -28.07 -1.52
C VAL A 29 60.68 -29.27 -2.45
N SER A 30 59.50 -29.26 -3.10
CA SER A 30 59.28 -29.88 -4.39
C SER A 30 58.48 -28.94 -5.27
N THR A 31 59.13 -28.38 -6.25
CA THR A 31 58.59 -27.44 -7.24
C THR A 31 57.65 -28.21 -8.18
N ALA A 32 56.34 -27.99 -8.00
CA ALA A 32 55.35 -28.31 -9.01
C ALA A 32 54.66 -27.00 -9.41
N LEU A 33 54.92 -26.56 -10.63
CA LEU A 33 54.26 -25.44 -11.26
C LEU A 33 52.78 -25.80 -11.49
N ALA A 34 51.90 -25.42 -10.57
CA ALA A 34 50.46 -25.49 -10.79
C ALA A 34 49.99 -24.13 -11.32
N VAL A 35 49.64 -24.09 -12.61
CA VAL A 35 48.94 -22.95 -13.20
C VAL A 35 47.54 -22.90 -12.59
N VAL A 36 47.39 -22.04 -11.61
CA VAL A 36 46.05 -21.72 -11.05
C VAL A 36 45.38 -20.69 -11.98
N VAL A 37 44.50 -21.19 -12.85
CA VAL A 37 43.56 -20.33 -13.58
C VAL A 37 42.57 -19.81 -12.56
N LEU A 38 42.77 -18.56 -12.10
CA LEU A 38 41.80 -17.80 -11.28
C LEU A 38 40.61 -17.46 -12.17
N LEU A 39 39.59 -18.29 -12.22
CA LEU A 39 38.25 -17.92 -12.62
C LEU A 39 37.70 -16.94 -11.57
N ALA A 40 37.88 -15.67 -11.80
CA ALA A 40 37.19 -14.62 -11.04
C ALA A 40 35.68 -14.70 -11.38
N GLY A 41 34.99 -15.61 -10.73
CA GLY A 41 33.53 -15.60 -10.69
C GLY A 41 33.08 -14.33 -9.99
N ALA A 42 32.56 -13.37 -10.75
CA ALA A 42 31.89 -12.21 -10.20
C ALA A 42 30.66 -12.74 -9.40
N TRP A 43 30.80 -12.85 -8.11
CA TRP A 43 29.67 -13.02 -7.21
C TRP A 43 28.86 -11.72 -7.26
N VAL A 44 27.80 -11.71 -8.08
CA VAL A 44 26.74 -10.71 -7.97
C VAL A 44 25.96 -11.08 -6.70
N GLY A 45 26.39 -10.53 -5.58
CA GLY A 45 25.63 -10.64 -4.33
C GLY A 45 24.22 -10.04 -4.54
N PRO A 46 23.20 -10.49 -3.76
CA PRO A 46 21.91 -9.88 -3.82
C PRO A 46 22.09 -8.38 -3.55
N THR A 47 21.75 -7.56 -4.54
CA THR A 47 21.66 -6.11 -4.34
C THR A 47 20.55 -5.89 -3.32
N ASN A 48 20.92 -5.63 -2.07
CA ASN A 48 20.00 -5.07 -1.09
C ASN A 48 19.56 -3.72 -1.67
N ALA A 49 18.42 -3.72 -2.36
CA ALA A 49 17.76 -2.48 -2.73
C ALA A 49 17.54 -1.70 -1.43
N ALA A 50 18.13 -0.51 -1.35
CA ALA A 50 17.92 0.37 -0.19
C ALA A 50 16.40 0.51 0.05
N PRO A 51 15.96 0.54 1.32
CA PRO A 51 14.54 0.71 1.63
C PRO A 51 14.02 1.94 0.89
N LEU A 52 12.91 1.79 0.17
CA LEU A 52 12.30 2.89 -0.56
C LEU A 52 11.96 3.99 0.44
N ALA A 53 12.65 5.12 0.35
CA ALA A 53 12.39 6.27 1.22
C ALA A 53 11.11 6.98 0.73
N CYS A 54 9.96 6.55 1.25
CA CYS A 54 8.70 7.27 1.08
C CYS A 54 8.74 8.56 1.92
N LYS A 55 8.67 9.73 1.27
CA LYS A 55 8.87 11.04 1.90
C LYS A 55 7.59 11.86 2.06
N GLY A 56 6.45 11.29 1.68
CA GLY A 56 5.18 12.02 1.58
C GLY A 56 5.04 12.78 0.25
N PRO A 57 3.88 13.45 0.05
CA PRO A 57 3.57 14.09 -1.22
C PRO A 57 4.48 15.29 -1.50
N ALA A 58 5.18 15.25 -2.65
CA ALA A 58 5.94 16.38 -3.15
C ALA A 58 5.03 17.45 -3.79
N HIS A 59 3.85 17.05 -4.26
CA HIS A 59 2.90 17.92 -4.95
C HIS A 59 1.50 17.83 -4.32
N ILE A 60 0.99 18.95 -3.87
CA ILE A 60 -0.34 19.07 -3.27
C ILE A 60 -1.16 20.07 -4.07
N HIS A 61 -2.30 19.63 -4.57
CA HIS A 61 -3.23 20.39 -5.38
C HIS A 61 -4.63 20.41 -4.74
N THR A 62 -5.47 21.33 -5.18
CA THR A 62 -6.89 21.36 -4.88
C THR A 62 -7.65 21.56 -6.20
N GLY A 63 -8.72 20.81 -6.40
CA GLY A 63 -9.50 20.94 -7.63
C GLY A 63 -10.78 20.10 -7.61
N ASP A 64 -11.67 20.42 -8.54
CA ASP A 64 -12.85 19.61 -8.84
C ASP A 64 -12.51 18.45 -9.78
N ALA A 65 -13.48 17.55 -9.97
CA ALA A 65 -13.32 16.37 -10.83
C ALA A 65 -12.89 16.71 -12.27
N ALA A 66 -13.36 17.83 -12.83
CA ALA A 66 -13.02 18.22 -14.20
C ALA A 66 -11.58 18.73 -14.31
N THR A 67 -11.16 19.52 -13.34
CA THR A 67 -9.79 20.06 -13.27
C THR A 67 -8.78 18.96 -13.05
N ILE A 68 -9.01 18.05 -12.10
CA ILE A 68 -8.13 16.92 -11.80
C ILE A 68 -8.00 16.01 -13.04
N ALA A 69 -9.12 15.64 -13.67
CA ALA A 69 -9.09 14.79 -14.86
C ALA A 69 -8.30 15.44 -16.02
N ARG A 70 -8.42 16.77 -16.23
CA ARG A 70 -7.61 17.46 -17.24
C ARG A 70 -6.12 17.45 -16.92
N GLN A 71 -5.76 17.71 -15.66
CA GLN A 71 -4.34 17.70 -15.24
C GLN A 71 -3.73 16.33 -15.38
N LEU A 72 -4.42 15.27 -14.94
CA LEU A 72 -3.93 13.89 -15.07
C LEU A 72 -3.83 13.48 -16.54
N LYS A 73 -4.81 13.82 -17.39
CA LYS A 73 -4.74 13.57 -18.82
C LYS A 73 -3.54 14.25 -19.50
N ALA A 74 -3.18 15.45 -19.04
CA ALA A 74 -2.01 16.18 -19.57
C ALA A 74 -0.67 15.49 -19.31
N THR A 75 -0.60 14.58 -18.33
CA THR A 75 0.61 13.76 -18.07
C THR A 75 0.87 12.73 -19.17
N GLY A 76 -0.12 12.40 -19.99
CA GLY A 76 -0.05 11.33 -20.99
C GLY A 76 -0.05 9.92 -20.41
N LYS A 77 -0.15 9.78 -19.08
CA LYS A 77 -0.18 8.49 -18.39
C LYS A 77 -1.61 8.00 -18.16
N LYS A 78 -1.77 6.69 -18.07
CA LYS A 78 -3.01 6.05 -17.64
C LYS A 78 -3.12 6.08 -16.13
N VAL A 79 -4.33 6.23 -15.60
CA VAL A 79 -4.59 6.17 -14.15
C VAL A 79 -5.26 4.83 -13.82
N LEU A 80 -4.55 3.99 -13.08
CA LEU A 80 -5.06 2.77 -12.49
C LEU A 80 -5.41 3.06 -11.02
N THR A 81 -6.67 2.91 -10.67
CA THR A 81 -7.17 3.18 -9.31
C THR A 81 -7.45 1.87 -8.58
N PHE A 82 -6.91 1.75 -7.37
CA PHE A 82 -7.30 0.71 -6.42
C PHE A 82 -8.26 1.28 -5.39
N VAL A 83 -9.34 0.55 -5.12
CA VAL A 83 -10.34 0.86 -4.10
C VAL A 83 -10.56 -0.35 -3.20
N GLY A 84 -10.86 -0.14 -1.92
CA GLY A 84 -11.00 -1.22 -0.96
C GLY A 84 -11.26 -0.72 0.46
N TYR A 85 -10.82 -1.50 1.46
CA TYR A 85 -10.88 -1.08 2.85
C TYR A 85 -9.69 -0.18 3.19
N SER A 86 -9.93 0.92 3.91
CA SER A 86 -8.90 1.72 4.57
C SER A 86 -8.79 1.33 6.05
N GLY A 87 -9.29 2.13 6.98
CA GLY A 87 -9.23 1.87 8.42
C GLY A 87 -9.98 0.63 8.93
N ALA A 88 -10.71 -0.10 8.07
CA ALA A 88 -11.24 -1.42 8.41
C ALA A 88 -10.18 -2.54 8.27
N GLY A 89 -9.07 -2.26 7.59
CA GLY A 89 -8.01 -3.23 7.34
C GLY A 89 -8.46 -4.46 6.53
N TYR A 90 -7.56 -5.40 6.35
CA TYR A 90 -7.81 -6.67 5.67
C TYR A 90 -7.58 -7.84 6.62
N GLN A 91 -8.36 -8.90 6.47
CA GLN A 91 -8.16 -10.14 7.23
C GLN A 91 -6.88 -10.86 6.79
N ASP A 92 -6.56 -10.82 5.51
CA ASP A 92 -5.29 -11.30 4.93
C ASP A 92 -4.59 -10.16 4.16
N PRO A 93 -3.76 -9.34 4.85
CA PRO A 93 -3.03 -8.25 4.19
C PRO A 93 -1.98 -8.76 3.20
N ASP A 94 -1.45 -9.97 3.38
CA ASP A 94 -0.52 -10.56 2.43
C ASP A 94 -1.22 -10.94 1.11
N ALA A 95 -2.47 -11.43 1.18
CA ALA A 95 -3.27 -11.66 -0.01
C ALA A 95 -3.54 -10.35 -0.77
N LEU A 96 -3.86 -9.26 -0.06
CA LEU A 96 -3.98 -7.93 -0.67
C LEU A 96 -2.75 -7.58 -1.51
N ILE A 97 -1.57 -7.72 -0.90
CA ILE A 97 -0.30 -7.37 -1.57
C ILE A 97 0.00 -8.31 -2.74
N ARG A 98 -0.26 -9.62 -2.59
CA ARG A 98 -0.09 -10.58 -3.70
C ARG A 98 -0.98 -10.24 -4.90
N GLU A 99 -2.26 -9.96 -4.67
CA GLU A 99 -3.20 -9.63 -5.74
C GLU A 99 -2.87 -8.29 -6.40
N ALA A 100 -2.55 -7.26 -5.61
CA ALA A 100 -2.11 -5.98 -6.13
C ALA A 100 -0.82 -6.11 -6.96
N SER A 101 0.14 -6.93 -6.51
CA SER A 101 1.37 -7.18 -7.25
C SER A 101 1.10 -7.78 -8.62
N ARG A 102 0.24 -8.82 -8.71
CA ARG A 102 -0.13 -9.46 -9.98
C ARG A 102 -0.76 -8.48 -10.97
N ILE A 103 -1.54 -7.52 -10.46
CA ILE A 103 -2.16 -6.49 -11.29
C ILE A 103 -1.12 -5.49 -11.75
N LEU A 104 -0.31 -4.96 -10.84
CA LEU A 104 0.74 -3.99 -11.17
C LEU A 104 1.73 -4.54 -12.20
N ASP A 105 2.07 -5.83 -12.14
CA ASP A 105 3.00 -6.48 -13.08
C ASP A 105 2.50 -6.49 -14.54
N ARG A 106 1.22 -6.22 -14.78
CA ARG A 106 0.64 -6.09 -16.13
C ARG A 106 0.71 -4.67 -16.69
N HIS A 107 1.23 -3.72 -15.90
CA HIS A 107 1.27 -2.31 -16.27
C HIS A 107 2.71 -1.80 -16.33
N ALA A 108 2.97 -0.87 -17.25
CA ALA A 108 4.27 -0.24 -17.38
C ALA A 108 4.36 0.99 -16.45
N PRO A 109 5.31 1.03 -15.49
CA PRO A 109 5.43 2.14 -14.54
C PRO A 109 5.59 3.51 -15.20
N ALA A 110 6.37 3.59 -16.30
CA ALA A 110 6.56 4.84 -17.02
C ALA A 110 5.27 5.42 -17.64
N ARG A 111 4.23 4.62 -17.83
CA ARG A 111 2.97 4.99 -18.49
C ARG A 111 1.74 4.92 -17.62
N THR A 112 1.92 4.60 -16.33
CA THR A 112 0.78 4.39 -15.42
C THR A 112 0.99 5.12 -14.11
N LEU A 113 -0.02 5.85 -13.67
CA LEU A 113 -0.14 6.44 -12.32
C LEU A 113 -1.03 5.53 -11.46
N ILE A 114 -0.65 5.34 -10.22
CA ILE A 114 -1.43 4.54 -9.26
C ILE A 114 -2.16 5.45 -8.29
N ASN A 115 -3.49 5.40 -8.28
CA ASN A 115 -4.35 6.14 -7.36
C ASN A 115 -4.98 5.21 -6.31
N ILE A 116 -4.97 5.61 -5.03
CA ILE A 116 -5.52 4.82 -3.91
C ILE A 116 -6.22 5.70 -2.86
N GLY A 117 -6.63 6.91 -3.19
CA GLY A 117 -7.35 7.78 -2.24
C GLY A 117 -6.52 8.39 -1.10
N GLY A 118 -5.19 8.22 -1.08
CA GLY A 118 -4.29 8.92 -0.15
C GLY A 118 -4.09 8.29 1.24
N THR A 119 -4.90 7.30 1.64
CA THR A 119 -4.74 6.60 2.93
C THR A 119 -3.42 5.83 3.02
N ASP A 120 -2.88 5.64 4.21
CA ASP A 120 -1.74 4.75 4.50
C ASP A 120 -2.19 3.40 5.07
N GLU A 121 -3.45 3.26 5.45
CA GLU A 121 -4.03 2.07 6.04
C GLU A 121 -4.73 1.18 5.00
N GLY A 122 -4.84 -0.10 5.31
CA GLY A 122 -5.58 -1.06 4.50
C GLY A 122 -5.13 -1.07 3.05
N ILE A 123 -6.00 -0.66 2.11
CA ILE A 123 -5.70 -0.58 0.68
C ILE A 123 -4.50 0.33 0.39
N GLY A 124 -4.20 1.29 1.26
CA GLY A 124 -3.07 2.19 1.14
C GLY A 124 -1.70 1.52 1.17
N GLN A 125 -1.59 0.29 1.71
CA GLN A 125 -0.36 -0.49 1.69
C GLN A 125 0.15 -0.74 0.25
N ILE A 126 -0.74 -0.69 -0.75
CA ILE A 126 -0.38 -0.81 -2.16
C ILE A 126 0.52 0.36 -2.63
N TYR A 127 0.50 1.53 -1.98
CA TYR A 127 1.40 2.63 -2.33
C TYR A 127 2.88 2.24 -2.23
N ALA A 128 3.28 1.62 -1.11
CA ALA A 128 4.65 1.17 -0.92
C ALA A 128 5.05 0.11 -1.96
N LEU A 129 4.16 -0.83 -2.26
CA LEU A 129 4.36 -1.83 -3.31
C LEU A 129 4.53 -1.17 -4.68
N ALA A 130 3.66 -0.22 -5.03
CA ALA A 130 3.72 0.50 -6.31
C ALA A 130 5.02 1.28 -6.46
N LYS A 131 5.44 1.98 -5.40
CA LYS A 131 6.74 2.66 -5.37
C LYS A 131 7.90 1.70 -5.56
N GLY A 132 7.87 0.52 -4.89
CA GLY A 132 8.86 -0.55 -5.05
C GLY A 132 8.99 -1.06 -6.48
N LYS A 133 7.90 -0.99 -7.24
CA LYS A 133 7.86 -1.36 -8.66
C LYS A 133 8.12 -0.18 -9.62
N GLY A 134 8.45 1.01 -9.10
CA GLY A 134 8.81 2.18 -9.90
C GLY A 134 7.63 3.00 -10.44
N PHE A 135 6.41 2.79 -9.91
CA PHE A 135 5.26 3.61 -10.29
C PHE A 135 5.29 4.97 -9.60
N GLU A 136 4.81 5.99 -10.28
CA GLU A 136 4.35 7.21 -9.64
C GLU A 136 2.98 7.00 -9.02
N THR A 137 2.76 7.62 -7.86
CA THR A 137 1.58 7.43 -7.04
C THR A 137 0.84 8.75 -6.82
N LEU A 138 -0.47 8.69 -6.79
CA LEU A 138 -1.31 9.84 -6.50
C LEU A 138 -2.46 9.47 -5.55
N GLY A 139 -2.97 10.47 -4.84
CA GLY A 139 -4.17 10.37 -4.02
C GLY A 139 -5.19 11.42 -4.44
N ILE A 140 -6.42 11.01 -4.73
CA ILE A 140 -7.56 11.91 -4.87
C ILE A 140 -8.36 11.78 -3.58
N VAL A 141 -8.40 12.85 -2.79
CA VAL A 141 -8.77 12.81 -1.37
C VAL A 141 -9.82 13.87 -1.06
N SER A 142 -10.81 13.55 -0.23
CA SER A 142 -11.75 14.55 0.29
C SER A 142 -11.01 15.62 1.10
N SER A 143 -11.46 16.86 0.99
CA SER A 143 -10.96 17.96 1.82
C SER A 143 -11.15 17.73 3.32
N LEU A 144 -12.04 16.80 3.72
CA LEU A 144 -12.21 16.39 5.11
C LEU A 144 -10.90 15.83 5.70
N ALA A 145 -10.11 15.08 4.93
CA ALA A 145 -8.84 14.55 5.43
C ALA A 145 -7.89 15.66 5.90
N ARG A 146 -7.88 16.81 5.20
CA ARG A 146 -7.09 17.97 5.63
C ARG A 146 -7.73 18.67 6.84
N GLN A 147 -9.05 18.78 6.88
CA GLN A 147 -9.77 19.40 7.99
C GLN A 147 -9.61 18.61 9.28
N GLU A 148 -9.65 17.29 9.19
CA GLU A 148 -9.47 16.37 10.32
C GLU A 148 -8.00 15.99 10.57
N GLN A 149 -7.05 16.59 9.82
CA GLN A 149 -5.61 16.38 9.96
C GLN A 149 -5.21 14.90 9.88
N LEU A 150 -5.90 14.13 9.05
CA LEU A 150 -5.58 12.72 8.87
C LEU A 150 -4.26 12.53 8.12
N PRO A 151 -3.46 11.55 8.53
CA PRO A 151 -2.21 11.26 7.85
C PRO A 151 -2.46 10.77 6.42
N LEU A 152 -1.61 11.23 5.50
CA LEU A 152 -1.54 10.70 4.15
C LEU A 152 -0.41 9.67 4.09
N SER A 153 -0.54 8.72 3.18
CA SER A 153 0.53 7.75 2.95
C SER A 153 1.85 8.46 2.65
N PRO A 154 2.95 8.09 3.33
CA PRO A 154 4.26 8.65 3.00
C PRO A 154 4.73 8.26 1.61
N CYS A 155 4.12 7.23 1.00
CA CYS A 155 4.47 6.73 -0.33
C CYS A 155 3.59 7.32 -1.46
N VAL A 156 2.81 8.37 -1.20
CA VAL A 156 2.09 9.12 -2.24
C VAL A 156 2.96 10.28 -2.73
N ASP A 157 3.11 10.42 -4.05
CA ASP A 157 3.93 11.48 -4.67
C ASP A 157 3.12 12.77 -4.90
N MET A 158 1.84 12.63 -5.26
CA MET A 158 0.95 13.73 -5.61
C MET A 158 -0.41 13.58 -4.95
N VAL A 159 -0.96 14.64 -4.41
CA VAL A 159 -2.29 14.64 -3.79
C VAL A 159 -3.16 15.72 -4.37
N PHE A 160 -4.41 15.36 -4.71
CA PHE A 160 -5.47 16.27 -5.08
C PHE A 160 -6.54 16.27 -3.98
N PHE A 161 -6.68 17.38 -3.28
CA PHE A 161 -7.79 17.57 -2.37
C PHE A 161 -9.02 18.07 -3.15
N VAL A 162 -10.11 17.33 -3.04
CA VAL A 162 -11.40 17.69 -3.64
C VAL A 162 -12.24 18.39 -2.59
N PRO A 163 -12.76 19.60 -2.84
CA PRO A 163 -13.75 20.23 -1.96
C PRO A 163 -14.98 19.32 -1.83
N ASP A 164 -15.11 18.65 -0.70
CA ASP A 164 -16.15 17.66 -0.42
C ASP A 164 -16.40 17.62 1.09
N SER A 165 -17.68 17.62 1.49
CA SER A 165 -18.12 17.49 2.87
C SER A 165 -18.41 16.04 3.26
N THR A 166 -18.06 15.07 2.40
CA THR A 166 -18.24 13.64 2.61
C THR A 166 -16.92 12.90 2.42
N TRP A 167 -16.88 11.63 2.83
CA TRP A 167 -15.73 10.75 2.60
C TRP A 167 -15.75 10.03 1.26
N GLY A 168 -16.73 10.29 0.41
CA GLY A 168 -16.91 9.59 -0.85
C GLY A 168 -18.22 8.80 -0.90
N GLY A 169 -18.39 8.02 -1.96
CA GLY A 169 -19.58 7.22 -2.22
C GLY A 169 -20.72 7.98 -2.88
N GLU A 170 -21.88 7.37 -2.90
CA GLU A 170 -23.12 7.99 -3.40
C GLU A 170 -23.69 8.97 -2.36
N LEU A 171 -24.12 10.12 -2.86
CA LEU A 171 -24.84 11.11 -2.04
C LEU A 171 -26.25 10.62 -1.72
N PRO A 172 -26.80 11.00 -0.55
CA PRO A 172 -28.16 10.64 -0.17
C PRO A 172 -29.19 11.03 -1.24
N GLN A 173 -30.29 10.29 -1.31
CA GLN A 173 -31.45 10.55 -2.20
C GLN A 173 -31.11 10.46 -3.70
N GLY A 174 -30.10 9.65 -4.08
CA GLY A 174 -29.79 9.42 -5.50
C GLY A 174 -29.21 10.63 -6.22
N LYS A 175 -28.61 11.57 -5.50
CA LYS A 175 -27.97 12.77 -6.07
C LYS A 175 -26.66 12.48 -6.83
N GLY A 176 -26.34 11.20 -7.06
CA GLY A 176 -25.12 10.76 -7.72
C GLY A 176 -23.93 10.65 -6.78
N LEU A 177 -22.74 10.47 -7.35
CA LEU A 177 -21.50 10.38 -6.58
C LEU A 177 -21.15 11.70 -5.90
N SER A 178 -20.55 11.59 -4.73
CA SER A 178 -19.88 12.72 -4.07
C SER A 178 -18.81 13.35 -4.97
N PRO A 179 -18.41 14.61 -4.70
CA PRO A 179 -17.35 15.27 -5.46
C PRO A 179 -16.06 14.44 -5.54
N THR A 180 -15.61 13.82 -4.42
CA THR A 180 -14.40 13.02 -4.36
C THR A 180 -14.53 11.74 -5.21
N SER A 181 -15.60 10.96 -5.03
CA SER A 181 -15.82 9.75 -5.82
C SER A 181 -16.03 10.07 -7.30
N SER A 182 -16.68 11.20 -7.63
CA SER A 182 -16.78 11.69 -9.02
C SER A 182 -15.39 11.99 -9.60
N ALA A 183 -14.50 12.60 -8.83
CA ALA A 183 -13.13 12.89 -9.27
C ALA A 183 -12.33 11.60 -9.47
N ILE A 184 -12.44 10.64 -8.56
CA ILE A 184 -11.79 9.32 -8.67
C ILE A 184 -12.27 8.61 -9.93
N VAL A 185 -13.57 8.41 -10.08
CA VAL A 185 -14.13 7.69 -11.22
C VAL A 185 -13.80 8.37 -12.55
N ARG A 186 -13.95 9.70 -12.62
CA ARG A 186 -13.69 10.47 -13.84
C ARG A 186 -12.23 10.40 -14.27
N SER A 187 -11.31 10.46 -13.33
CA SER A 187 -9.86 10.50 -13.59
C SER A 187 -9.26 9.13 -13.88
N SER A 188 -9.91 8.05 -13.50
CA SER A 188 -9.40 6.68 -13.67
C SER A 188 -9.61 6.20 -15.10
N ASP A 189 -8.61 5.49 -15.66
CA ASP A 189 -8.75 4.71 -16.91
C ASP A 189 -9.24 3.29 -16.61
N ALA A 190 -8.91 2.73 -15.45
CA ALA A 190 -9.39 1.44 -14.96
C ALA A 190 -9.46 1.46 -13.43
N LEU A 191 -10.37 0.68 -12.85
CA LEU A 191 -10.51 0.51 -11.41
C LEU A 191 -10.38 -0.95 -11.02
N VAL A 192 -9.71 -1.17 -9.89
CA VAL A 192 -9.55 -2.47 -9.24
C VAL A 192 -10.09 -2.36 -7.83
N GLY A 193 -11.12 -3.13 -7.52
CA GLY A 193 -11.62 -3.34 -6.17
C GLY A 193 -10.99 -4.58 -5.56
N ILE A 194 -10.43 -4.46 -4.36
CA ILE A 194 -10.01 -5.59 -3.53
C ILE A 194 -10.80 -5.50 -2.24
N GLY A 195 -11.86 -6.31 -2.10
CA GLY A 195 -12.87 -6.09 -1.07
C GLY A 195 -13.49 -4.69 -1.16
N GLY A 196 -13.99 -4.18 -0.06
CA GLY A 196 -14.42 -2.78 0.05
C GLY A 196 -15.82 -2.60 0.62
N GLY A 197 -16.01 -1.45 1.27
CA GLY A 197 -17.28 -1.00 1.81
C GLY A 197 -18.15 -0.28 0.78
N GLU A 198 -19.06 0.58 1.26
CA GLU A 198 -20.03 1.29 0.42
C GLU A 198 -19.36 2.24 -0.58
N VAL A 199 -18.36 3.01 -0.17
CA VAL A 199 -17.65 3.93 -1.06
C VAL A 199 -17.01 3.18 -2.23
N ALA A 200 -16.30 2.09 -1.94
CA ALA A 200 -15.68 1.26 -2.99
C ALA A 200 -16.72 0.64 -3.92
N ARG A 201 -17.85 0.13 -3.37
CA ARG A 201 -18.98 -0.35 -4.17
C ARG A 201 -19.47 0.70 -5.15
N ASP A 202 -19.75 1.91 -4.65
CA ASP A 202 -20.35 2.99 -5.43
C ASP A 202 -19.41 3.44 -6.56
N GLU A 203 -18.12 3.57 -6.28
CA GLU A 203 -17.10 3.92 -7.26
C GLU A 203 -16.96 2.86 -8.36
N LEU A 204 -16.91 1.58 -7.99
CA LEU A 204 -16.81 0.47 -8.94
C LEU A 204 -18.06 0.36 -9.83
N LEU A 205 -19.24 0.51 -9.24
CA LEU A 205 -20.50 0.50 -10.00
C LEU A 205 -20.59 1.72 -10.94
N ALA A 206 -20.20 2.90 -10.47
CA ALA A 206 -20.19 4.09 -11.30
C ALA A 206 -19.17 3.98 -12.45
N ALA A 207 -18.00 3.39 -12.21
CA ALA A 207 -17.01 3.12 -13.23
C ALA A 207 -17.55 2.14 -14.29
N ARG A 208 -18.24 1.05 -13.89
CA ARG A 208 -18.91 0.14 -14.82
C ARG A 208 -19.97 0.87 -15.65
N ARG A 209 -20.83 1.68 -15.01
CA ARG A 209 -21.82 2.51 -15.72
C ARG A 209 -21.21 3.47 -16.74
N ALA A 210 -20.00 3.97 -16.44
CA ALA A 210 -19.23 4.81 -17.35
C ALA A 210 -18.45 4.05 -18.44
N GLY A 211 -18.61 2.74 -18.54
CA GLY A 211 -17.94 1.89 -19.53
C GLY A 211 -16.44 1.68 -19.27
N LYS A 212 -15.97 1.93 -18.05
CA LYS A 212 -14.56 1.74 -17.68
C LYS A 212 -14.29 0.28 -17.32
N PRO A 213 -13.08 -0.24 -17.61
CA PRO A 213 -12.65 -1.53 -17.11
C PRO A 213 -12.67 -1.56 -15.57
N VAL A 214 -13.36 -2.57 -15.02
CA VAL A 214 -13.44 -2.80 -13.57
C VAL A 214 -13.10 -4.26 -13.29
N THR A 215 -12.12 -4.46 -12.42
CA THR A 215 -11.80 -5.78 -11.84
C THR A 215 -12.22 -5.77 -10.38
N PHE A 216 -12.89 -6.80 -9.91
CA PHE A 216 -13.20 -6.97 -8.49
C PHE A 216 -12.63 -8.28 -7.97
N ILE A 217 -11.94 -8.22 -6.84
CA ILE A 217 -11.35 -9.36 -6.12
C ILE A 217 -11.99 -9.38 -4.74
N PRO A 218 -12.75 -10.43 -4.39
CA PRO A 218 -13.32 -10.57 -3.06
C PRO A 218 -12.22 -10.65 -2.01
N ALA A 219 -12.40 -9.92 -0.92
CA ALA A 219 -11.54 -9.97 0.26
C ALA A 219 -12.32 -9.53 1.48
N ASP A 220 -12.02 -10.13 2.63
CA ASP A 220 -12.65 -9.78 3.89
C ASP A 220 -11.95 -8.59 4.55
N MET A 221 -12.75 -7.72 5.17
CA MET A 221 -12.21 -6.77 6.15
C MET A 221 -11.68 -7.51 7.36
N ASN A 222 -10.83 -6.86 8.15
CA ASN A 222 -10.31 -7.46 9.39
C ASN A 222 -11.45 -7.75 10.36
N HIS A 223 -11.61 -9.02 10.71
CA HIS A 223 -12.72 -9.51 11.52
C HIS A 223 -12.72 -8.94 12.92
N GLN A 224 -11.53 -8.84 13.53
CA GLN A 224 -11.40 -8.29 14.89
C GLN A 224 -11.76 -6.81 14.91
N LEU A 225 -11.17 -6.01 14.03
CA LEU A 225 -11.45 -4.57 13.92
C LEU A 225 -12.93 -4.30 13.62
N ALA A 226 -13.56 -5.11 12.76
CA ALA A 226 -14.97 -4.99 12.45
C ALA A 226 -15.87 -5.21 13.67
N ARG A 227 -15.57 -6.25 14.47
CA ARG A 227 -16.29 -6.53 15.73
C ARG A 227 -16.07 -5.45 16.78
N GLU A 228 -14.81 -4.99 16.95
CA GLU A 228 -14.48 -3.91 17.88
C GLU A 228 -15.22 -2.63 17.52
N LYS A 229 -15.27 -2.28 16.24
CA LYS A 229 -16.01 -1.11 15.74
C LYS A 229 -17.53 -1.25 15.97
N ALA A 230 -18.09 -2.42 15.80
CA ALA A 230 -19.50 -2.66 16.07
C ALA A 230 -19.79 -2.47 17.57
N ARG A 231 -18.97 -3.06 18.45
CA ARG A 231 -19.08 -2.89 19.91
C ARG A 231 -18.97 -1.42 20.34
N SER A 232 -18.00 -0.68 19.81
CA SER A 232 -17.81 0.74 20.15
C SER A 232 -18.99 1.63 19.74
N LYS A 233 -19.81 1.15 18.80
CA LYS A 233 -21.01 1.84 18.32
C LYS A 233 -22.31 1.25 18.88
N GLU A 234 -22.21 0.32 19.83
CA GLU A 234 -23.36 -0.40 20.39
C GLU A 234 -24.22 -1.07 19.31
N GLN A 235 -23.56 -1.58 18.24
CA GLN A 235 -24.20 -2.28 17.13
C GLN A 235 -23.96 -3.80 17.25
N PRO A 236 -24.85 -4.64 16.66
CA PRO A 236 -24.62 -6.08 16.57
C PRO A 236 -23.29 -6.38 15.86
N GLU A 237 -22.55 -7.36 16.38
CA GLU A 237 -21.31 -7.79 15.72
C GLU A 237 -21.61 -8.40 14.35
N PRO A 238 -20.82 -8.06 13.31
CA PRO A 238 -21.01 -8.63 11.99
C PRO A 238 -20.67 -10.12 11.97
N THR A 239 -21.43 -10.88 11.20
CA THR A 239 -21.17 -12.30 10.88
C THR A 239 -20.57 -12.48 9.49
N GLU A 240 -20.69 -11.46 8.64
CA GLU A 240 -20.13 -11.42 7.28
C GLU A 240 -19.15 -10.25 7.16
N PHE A 241 -18.05 -10.48 6.45
CA PHE A 241 -16.92 -9.57 6.42
C PHE A 241 -16.49 -9.15 5.00
N GLY A 242 -17.17 -9.65 3.96
CA GLY A 242 -16.87 -9.31 2.56
C GLY A 242 -17.20 -7.88 2.14
N GLY A 243 -17.96 -7.16 2.98
CA GLY A 243 -18.34 -5.77 2.76
C GLY A 243 -19.33 -5.53 1.62
N ALA A 244 -19.76 -4.27 1.48
CA ALA A 244 -20.82 -3.91 0.53
C ALA A 244 -20.42 -4.11 -0.94
N ALA A 245 -19.15 -4.01 -1.29
CA ALA A 245 -18.69 -4.24 -2.65
C ALA A 245 -18.85 -5.70 -3.07
N ALA A 246 -18.52 -6.67 -2.19
CA ALA A 246 -18.66 -8.08 -2.48
C ALA A 246 -20.12 -8.49 -2.68
N ALA A 247 -21.03 -7.94 -1.88
CA ALA A 247 -22.46 -8.25 -1.98
C ALA A 247 -23.06 -8.00 -3.38
N VAL A 248 -22.47 -7.10 -4.16
CA VAL A 248 -22.97 -6.70 -5.49
C VAL A 248 -22.07 -7.17 -6.62
N LEU A 249 -20.77 -7.24 -6.41
CA LEU A 249 -19.78 -7.44 -7.47
C LEU A 249 -19.25 -8.87 -7.56
N ALA A 250 -19.29 -9.65 -6.48
CA ALA A 250 -18.81 -11.04 -6.49
C ALA A 250 -19.74 -11.97 -7.30
N ALA A 251 -21.05 -11.70 -7.32
CA ALA A 251 -22.03 -12.50 -8.04
C ALA A 251 -22.07 -12.22 -9.56
N ALA A 252 -21.35 -11.22 -10.05
CA ALA A 252 -21.38 -10.75 -11.43
C ALA A 252 -20.11 -11.13 -12.24
N GLN A 253 -19.35 -12.14 -11.75
CA GLN A 253 -18.16 -12.68 -12.42
C GLN A 253 -18.47 -13.97 -13.19
#